data_b2eafd6d7ff9d441f22cf14ab28113f0
#
_entry.id   b2eafd6d7ff9d441f22cf14ab28113f0
#
_cell.length_a   1.000
_cell.length_b   1.000
_cell.length_c   1.000
_cell.angle_alpha   90.00
_cell.angle_beta   90.00
_cell.angle_gamma   90.00
#
_symmetry.space_group_name_H-M   'P 1'
#
loop_
_entity.id
_entity.type
_entity.pdbx_description
1 polymer ?
#
loop_
_entity_poly.entity_id
_entity_poly.type
_entity_poly.pdbx_seq_one_letter_code
_entity_poly.pdbx_strand_id
1 'polypeptide(L)'
;MPLADNTIVLKSKDEIEKLRRANIVVAEILARLTDVIEPGVTGLELERICEGEIKKRKVEAAFKGYRGYPYCLCVSVNEMVVHGFPSKRTFREGDLVSIDFGVLLDGFYGDSAVTVPVGKISSDAARLVDTTRASLDRGIDAMRVGNRVQDISSAVQSEVEGAGFSVVRAFVGHGIGRNLHESPQVPNFGKPGKGMRLKEGMVLAIEPMVNAGGCDVKILDDGWTAVTTDGTLSAHFEHSVAVTRDGPYVLSRI
;
A
#
# COMPACT_ATOMS: atom_id res chain seq x y z
N MET A 1 -12.48 -1.09 -10.70
CA MET A 1 -12.66 -0.93 -12.16
C MET A 1 -11.73 -1.88 -12.88
N PRO A 2 -12.10 -2.50 -14.02
CA PRO A 2 -11.17 -3.35 -14.74
C PRO A 2 -10.00 -2.51 -15.26
N LEU A 3 -8.78 -3.03 -15.13
CA LEU A 3 -7.61 -2.49 -15.83
C LEU A 3 -7.88 -2.62 -17.33
N ALA A 4 -7.61 -1.56 -18.08
CA ALA A 4 -7.98 -1.47 -19.50
C ALA A 4 -7.21 -2.44 -20.42
N ASP A 5 -6.15 -3.10 -19.92
CA ASP A 5 -5.33 -4.06 -20.65
C ASP A 5 -4.92 -5.23 -19.72
N ASN A 6 -5.23 -6.46 -20.15
CA ASN A 6 -4.83 -7.68 -19.45
C ASN A 6 -3.40 -8.13 -19.78
N THR A 7 -2.64 -7.33 -20.54
CA THR A 7 -1.27 -7.63 -20.93
C THR A 7 -0.35 -7.54 -19.72
N ILE A 8 0.39 -8.61 -19.47
CA ILE A 8 1.41 -8.64 -18.41
C ILE A 8 2.73 -8.16 -19.00
N VAL A 9 3.24 -7.08 -18.44
CA VAL A 9 4.54 -6.52 -18.81
C VAL A 9 5.61 -7.10 -17.88
N LEU A 10 6.49 -7.93 -18.43
CA LEU A 10 7.68 -8.41 -17.71
C LEU A 10 8.78 -7.36 -17.83
N LYS A 11 9.32 -6.93 -16.69
CA LYS A 11 10.36 -5.92 -16.61
C LYS A 11 11.74 -6.57 -16.78
N SER A 12 12.60 -5.95 -17.57
CA SER A 12 14.01 -6.29 -17.65
C SER A 12 14.73 -5.95 -16.34
N LYS A 13 15.94 -6.44 -16.13
CA LYS A 13 16.76 -6.08 -14.97
C LYS A 13 16.97 -4.57 -14.85
N ASP A 14 17.24 -3.90 -15.97
CA ASP A 14 17.44 -2.44 -15.99
C ASP A 14 16.15 -1.68 -15.63
N GLU A 15 14.99 -2.18 -16.02
CA GLU A 15 13.70 -1.59 -15.65
C GLU A 15 13.38 -1.84 -14.16
N ILE A 16 13.74 -3.01 -13.61
CA ILE A 16 13.62 -3.28 -12.18
C ILE A 16 14.50 -2.33 -11.36
N GLU A 17 15.72 -2.04 -11.83
CA GLU A 17 16.60 -1.06 -11.16
C GLU A 17 16.05 0.38 -11.25
N LYS A 18 15.37 0.76 -12.32
CA LYS A 18 14.66 2.04 -12.40
C LYS A 18 13.49 2.10 -11.42
N LEU A 19 12.69 1.02 -11.35
CA LEU A 19 11.62 0.87 -10.35
C LEU A 19 12.19 0.93 -8.93
N ARG A 20 13.33 0.26 -8.68
CA ARG A 20 14.01 0.31 -7.38
C ARG A 20 14.36 1.75 -6.98
N ARG A 21 14.92 2.54 -7.89
CA ARG A 21 15.25 3.96 -7.61
C ARG A 21 14.01 4.78 -7.25
N ALA A 22 12.90 4.63 -7.99
CA ALA A 22 11.64 5.29 -7.66
C ALA A 22 11.13 4.86 -6.26
N ASN A 23 11.17 3.58 -5.97
CA ASN A 23 10.72 3.00 -4.69
C ASN A 23 11.61 3.39 -3.50
N ILE A 24 12.91 3.59 -3.69
CA ILE A 24 13.80 4.13 -2.65
C ILE A 24 13.39 5.56 -2.30
N VAL A 25 13.09 6.40 -3.29
CA VAL A 25 12.60 7.76 -3.04
C VAL A 25 11.29 7.72 -2.23
N VAL A 26 10.36 6.83 -2.58
CA VAL A 26 9.12 6.62 -1.81
C VAL A 26 9.44 6.23 -0.36
N ALA A 27 10.28 5.20 -0.16
CA ALA A 27 10.63 4.71 1.17
C ALA A 27 11.29 5.78 2.05
N GLU A 28 12.20 6.58 1.49
CA GLU A 28 12.86 7.67 2.21
C GLU A 28 11.89 8.80 2.58
N ILE A 29 10.92 9.14 1.70
CA ILE A 29 9.90 10.14 2.00
C ILE A 29 8.93 9.61 3.06
N LEU A 30 8.46 8.36 2.95
CA LEU A 30 7.61 7.73 3.96
C LEU A 30 8.29 7.68 5.33
N ALA A 31 9.58 7.29 5.39
CA ALA A 31 10.34 7.31 6.64
C ALA A 31 10.35 8.70 7.28
N ARG A 32 10.64 9.75 6.49
CA ARG A 32 10.60 11.12 6.99
C ARG A 32 9.21 11.57 7.45
N LEU A 33 8.14 11.17 6.75
CA LEU A 33 6.76 11.47 7.16
C LEU A 33 6.40 10.73 8.45
N THR A 34 6.83 9.47 8.59
CA THR A 34 6.65 8.67 9.81
C THR A 34 7.29 9.34 11.03
N ASP A 35 8.49 9.90 10.87
CA ASP A 35 9.23 10.57 11.96
C ASP A 35 8.53 11.83 12.51
N VAL A 36 7.61 12.42 11.76
CA VAL A 36 6.89 13.64 12.18
C VAL A 36 5.44 13.37 12.63
N ILE A 37 4.99 12.11 12.56
CA ILE A 37 3.65 11.74 13.03
C ILE A 37 3.63 11.67 14.56
N GLU A 38 3.03 12.70 15.18
CA GLU A 38 2.86 12.79 16.63
C GLU A 38 1.52 13.48 16.98
N PRO A 39 1.06 13.43 18.24
CA PRO A 39 -0.14 14.16 18.65
C PRO A 39 -0.04 15.66 18.35
N GLY A 40 -1.07 16.21 17.70
CA GLY A 40 -1.15 17.61 17.30
C GLY A 40 -0.79 17.90 15.85
N VAL A 41 -0.06 17.02 15.17
CA VAL A 41 0.21 17.12 13.72
C VAL A 41 -1.07 16.84 12.92
N THR A 42 -1.16 17.38 11.71
CA THR A 42 -2.30 17.23 10.80
C THR A 42 -1.90 16.55 9.48
N GLY A 43 -2.87 15.93 8.80
CA GLY A 43 -2.64 15.37 7.48
C GLY A 43 -2.17 16.42 6.45
N LEU A 44 -2.66 17.67 6.55
CA LEU A 44 -2.20 18.76 5.67
C LEU A 44 -0.75 19.19 5.93
N GLU A 45 -0.23 19.01 7.14
CA GLU A 45 1.20 19.21 7.41
C GLU A 45 2.05 18.13 6.75
N LEU A 46 1.59 16.86 6.80
CA LEU A 46 2.25 15.76 6.08
C LEU A 46 2.25 16.01 4.57
N GLU A 47 1.11 16.44 3.99
CA GLU A 47 1.02 16.80 2.57
C GLU A 47 2.04 17.89 2.19
N ARG A 48 2.15 18.96 3.01
CA ARG A 48 3.11 20.05 2.76
C ARG A 48 4.57 19.58 2.81
N ILE A 49 4.89 18.69 3.76
CA ILE A 49 6.23 18.07 3.85
C ILE A 49 6.49 17.21 2.62
N CYS A 50 5.51 16.40 2.22
CA CYS A 50 5.57 15.54 1.05
C CYS A 50 5.83 16.37 -0.23
N GLU A 51 5.06 17.44 -0.48
CA GLU A 51 5.26 18.36 -1.61
C GLU A 51 6.68 18.97 -1.61
N GLY A 52 7.19 19.33 -0.43
CA GLY A 52 8.56 19.84 -0.26
C GLY A 52 9.63 18.81 -0.66
N GLU A 53 9.48 17.57 -0.24
CA GLU A 53 10.42 16.48 -0.57
C GLU A 53 10.36 16.10 -2.07
N ILE A 54 9.16 16.05 -2.67
CA ILE A 54 8.97 15.85 -4.12
C ILE A 54 9.76 16.89 -4.91
N LYS A 55 9.57 18.18 -4.57
CA LYS A 55 10.27 19.29 -5.23
C LYS A 55 11.80 19.22 -5.05
N LYS A 56 12.26 18.93 -3.84
CA LYS A 56 13.68 18.81 -3.51
C LYS A 56 14.36 17.68 -4.30
N ARG A 57 13.68 16.55 -4.45
CA ARG A 57 14.18 15.37 -5.15
C ARG A 57 13.97 15.41 -6.66
N LYS A 58 13.22 16.40 -7.16
CA LYS A 58 12.88 16.58 -8.58
C LYS A 58 12.19 15.34 -9.18
N VAL A 59 11.23 14.77 -8.44
CA VAL A 59 10.35 13.69 -8.88
C VAL A 59 8.92 14.21 -9.06
N GLU A 60 8.05 13.42 -9.69
CA GLU A 60 6.63 13.75 -9.83
C GLU A 60 5.81 12.94 -8.82
N ALA A 61 4.75 13.55 -8.27
CA ALA A 61 3.78 12.83 -7.45
C ALA A 61 2.98 11.86 -8.31
N ALA A 62 2.86 10.59 -7.88
CA ALA A 62 2.11 9.59 -8.62
C ALA A 62 0.59 9.78 -8.48
N PHE A 63 0.11 10.28 -7.35
CA PHE A 63 -1.32 10.34 -7.04
C PHE A 63 -1.99 11.65 -7.43
N LYS A 64 -1.30 12.80 -7.29
CA LYS A 64 -1.88 14.11 -7.58
C LYS A 64 -2.28 14.22 -9.06
N GLY A 65 -3.58 14.36 -9.29
CA GLY A 65 -4.18 14.39 -10.64
C GLY A 65 -4.52 13.01 -11.20
N TYR A 66 -4.04 11.91 -10.60
CA TYR A 66 -4.40 10.57 -11.05
C TYR A 66 -5.91 10.33 -10.84
N ARG A 67 -6.65 10.16 -11.92
CA ARG A 67 -8.12 10.04 -11.93
C ARG A 67 -8.85 11.16 -11.17
N GLY A 68 -8.20 12.33 -11.00
CA GLY A 68 -8.77 13.46 -10.28
C GLY A 68 -8.47 13.52 -8.78
N TYR A 69 -7.63 12.61 -8.24
CA TYR A 69 -7.18 12.69 -6.85
C TYR A 69 -6.41 14.01 -6.59
N PRO A 70 -6.77 14.81 -5.57
CA PRO A 70 -6.26 16.19 -5.49
C PRO A 70 -4.93 16.37 -4.75
N TYR A 71 -4.43 15.34 -4.03
CA TYR A 71 -3.26 15.40 -3.17
C TYR A 71 -2.11 14.53 -3.64
N CYS A 72 -0.89 14.79 -3.14
CA CYS A 72 0.28 13.96 -3.38
C CYS A 72 0.30 12.69 -2.52
N LEU A 73 -0.33 12.75 -1.34
CA LEU A 73 -0.31 11.75 -0.28
C LEU A 73 -1.73 11.33 0.07
N CYS A 74 -1.98 10.03 0.31
CA CYS A 74 -3.17 9.58 1.01
C CYS A 74 -2.89 9.51 2.52
N VAL A 75 -3.83 10.03 3.33
CA VAL A 75 -3.76 10.01 4.80
C VAL A 75 -5.06 9.45 5.34
N SER A 76 -5.04 8.19 5.76
CA SER A 76 -6.21 7.47 6.26
C SER A 76 -6.06 7.24 7.77
N VAL A 77 -7.03 7.69 8.56
CA VAL A 77 -6.96 7.68 10.03
C VAL A 77 -8.03 6.77 10.62
N ASN A 78 -7.63 5.84 11.48
CA ASN A 78 -8.48 4.92 12.25
C ASN A 78 -9.38 4.03 11.36
N GLU A 79 -10.68 4.36 11.24
CA GLU A 79 -11.66 3.64 10.43
C GLU A 79 -11.50 3.88 8.93
N MET A 80 -10.66 4.82 8.52
CA MET A 80 -10.33 5.02 7.12
C MET A 80 -9.37 3.91 6.65
N VAL A 81 -9.76 3.23 5.58
CA VAL A 81 -9.02 2.09 5.03
C VAL A 81 -7.92 2.57 4.09
N VAL A 82 -8.31 3.26 3.00
CA VAL A 82 -7.41 3.82 1.97
C VAL A 82 -8.00 5.09 1.36
N HIS A 83 -7.17 5.80 0.60
CA HIS A 83 -7.50 6.99 -0.19
C HIS A 83 -8.04 8.18 0.63
N GLY A 84 -7.77 8.21 1.95
CA GLY A 84 -8.16 9.32 2.81
C GLY A 84 -7.49 10.63 2.38
N PHE A 85 -8.24 11.73 2.42
CA PHE A 85 -7.69 13.05 2.12
C PHE A 85 -6.89 13.61 3.29
N PRO A 86 -5.70 14.19 3.06
CA PRO A 86 -5.03 15.03 4.04
C PRO A 86 -5.99 16.13 4.54
N SER A 87 -6.17 16.23 5.85
CA SER A 87 -7.15 17.14 6.45
C SER A 87 -6.55 18.00 7.57
N LYS A 88 -7.32 18.97 8.07
CA LYS A 88 -6.98 19.80 9.24
C LYS A 88 -7.19 19.07 10.58
N ARG A 89 -7.73 17.84 10.57
CA ARG A 89 -7.88 17.05 11.79
C ARG A 89 -6.48 16.80 12.37
N THR A 90 -6.29 17.18 13.63
CA THR A 90 -5.08 16.87 14.38
C THR A 90 -5.06 15.39 14.78
N PHE A 91 -3.93 14.76 14.65
CA PHE A 91 -3.73 13.41 15.18
C PHE A 91 -3.75 13.46 16.71
N ARG A 92 -4.26 12.39 17.32
CA ARG A 92 -4.38 12.24 18.76
C ARG A 92 -3.65 11.00 19.21
N GLU A 93 -3.18 11.01 20.44
CA GLU A 93 -2.67 9.78 21.06
C GLU A 93 -3.69 8.65 20.95
N GLY A 94 -3.26 7.48 20.49
CA GLY A 94 -4.12 6.33 20.22
C GLY A 94 -4.60 6.18 18.77
N ASP A 95 -4.43 7.21 17.92
CA ASP A 95 -4.78 7.10 16.50
C ASP A 95 -3.83 6.13 15.76
N LEU A 96 -4.37 5.47 14.74
CA LEU A 96 -3.61 4.83 13.66
C LEU A 96 -3.66 5.71 12.43
N VAL A 97 -2.50 6.04 11.86
CA VAL A 97 -2.40 6.87 10.65
C VAL A 97 -1.73 6.04 9.56
N SER A 98 -2.50 5.65 8.56
CA SER A 98 -1.97 5.04 7.34
C SER A 98 -1.62 6.15 6.34
N ILE A 99 -0.36 6.16 5.91
CA ILE A 99 0.13 7.03 4.85
C ILE A 99 0.51 6.18 3.65
N ASP A 100 0.04 6.58 2.48
CA ASP A 100 0.26 5.90 1.22
C ASP A 100 0.75 6.92 0.18
N PHE A 101 1.87 6.62 -0.47
CA PHE A 101 2.59 7.56 -1.28
C PHE A 101 3.32 6.90 -2.44
N GLY A 102 3.19 7.52 -3.62
CA GLY A 102 3.89 7.11 -4.82
C GLY A 102 4.58 8.26 -5.55
N VAL A 103 5.62 7.92 -6.32
CA VAL A 103 6.32 8.85 -7.22
C VAL A 103 6.45 8.29 -8.63
N LEU A 104 6.59 9.20 -9.60
CA LEU A 104 7.09 8.89 -10.95
C LEU A 104 8.51 9.43 -11.09
N LEU A 105 9.45 8.54 -11.38
CA LEU A 105 10.87 8.87 -11.60
C LEU A 105 11.38 8.13 -12.85
N ASP A 106 11.97 8.86 -13.78
CA ASP A 106 12.55 8.31 -15.04
C ASP A 106 11.56 7.42 -15.83
N GLY A 107 10.25 7.76 -15.77
CA GLY A 107 9.18 7.04 -16.47
C GLY A 107 8.75 5.73 -15.79
N PHE A 108 9.08 5.52 -14.52
CA PHE A 108 8.66 4.39 -13.69
C PHE A 108 8.07 4.84 -12.37
N TYR A 109 6.99 4.16 -11.96
CA TYR A 109 6.32 4.43 -10.69
C TYR A 109 6.96 3.66 -9.54
N GLY A 110 7.04 4.30 -8.38
CA GLY A 110 7.25 3.66 -7.08
C GLY A 110 6.02 3.88 -6.23
N ASP A 111 5.66 2.90 -5.39
CA ASP A 111 4.48 2.90 -4.55
C ASP A 111 4.70 2.13 -3.27
N SER A 112 4.23 2.67 -2.13
CA SER A 112 4.30 1.99 -0.83
C SER A 112 3.43 2.68 0.20
N ALA A 113 2.96 1.92 1.20
CA ALA A 113 2.18 2.42 2.31
C ALA A 113 2.64 1.86 3.66
N VAL A 114 2.38 2.64 4.72
CA VAL A 114 2.68 2.25 6.10
C VAL A 114 1.62 2.80 7.05
N THR A 115 1.24 2.01 8.06
CA THR A 115 0.42 2.45 9.19
C THR A 115 1.31 2.76 10.38
N VAL A 116 1.16 3.97 10.92
CA VAL A 116 1.95 4.53 12.03
C VAL A 116 1.05 4.73 13.24
N PRO A 117 1.38 4.18 14.41
CA PRO A 117 0.69 4.50 15.66
C PRO A 117 1.06 5.90 16.14
N VAL A 118 0.08 6.67 16.64
CA VAL A 118 0.31 7.99 17.23
C VAL A 118 0.41 7.86 18.74
N GLY A 119 1.61 7.99 19.28
CA GLY A 119 1.85 7.82 20.71
C GLY A 119 1.51 6.40 21.19
N LYS A 120 0.87 6.29 22.36
CA LYS A 120 0.49 5.00 22.95
C LYS A 120 -0.86 4.54 22.41
N ILE A 121 -0.89 3.38 21.76
CA ILE A 121 -2.10 2.75 21.23
C ILE A 121 -2.57 1.59 22.12
N SER A 122 -3.80 1.11 21.92
CA SER A 122 -4.34 -0.07 22.60
C SER A 122 -3.64 -1.35 22.14
N SER A 123 -3.74 -2.41 22.94
CA SER A 123 -3.22 -3.74 22.58
C SER A 123 -3.85 -4.29 21.30
N ASP A 124 -5.15 -4.05 21.09
CA ASP A 124 -5.84 -4.51 19.88
C ASP A 124 -5.40 -3.73 18.63
N ALA A 125 -5.18 -2.42 18.76
CA ALA A 125 -4.61 -1.62 17.69
C ALA A 125 -3.17 -2.07 17.35
N ALA A 126 -2.34 -2.36 18.34
CA ALA A 126 -0.99 -2.89 18.13
C ALA A 126 -1.03 -4.25 17.41
N ARG A 127 -1.90 -5.17 17.86
CA ARG A 127 -2.09 -6.46 17.19
C ARG A 127 -2.54 -6.29 15.73
N LEU A 128 -3.46 -5.36 15.44
CA LEU A 128 -3.90 -5.07 14.08
C LEU A 128 -2.73 -4.62 13.19
N VAL A 129 -1.95 -3.65 13.66
CA VAL A 129 -0.78 -3.13 12.94
C VAL A 129 0.24 -4.24 12.67
N ASP A 130 0.59 -5.02 13.71
CA ASP A 130 1.59 -6.09 13.61
C ASP A 130 1.12 -7.23 12.69
N THR A 131 -0.18 -7.63 12.78
CA THR A 131 -0.76 -8.64 11.90
C THR A 131 -0.78 -8.18 10.45
N THR A 132 -1.14 -6.91 10.20
CA THR A 132 -1.19 -6.38 8.83
C THR A 132 0.21 -6.37 8.21
N ARG A 133 1.23 -5.94 8.98
CA ARG A 133 2.63 -5.99 8.54
C ARG A 133 3.09 -7.43 8.29
N ALA A 134 2.81 -8.34 9.22
CA ALA A 134 3.16 -9.76 9.06
C ALA A 134 2.48 -10.38 7.83
N SER A 135 1.21 -10.02 7.56
CA SER A 135 0.49 -10.53 6.39
C SER A 135 1.12 -10.06 5.07
N LEU A 136 1.65 -8.82 5.02
CA LEU A 136 2.43 -8.34 3.89
C LEU A 136 3.69 -9.19 3.68
N ASP A 137 4.46 -9.43 4.74
CA ASP A 137 5.66 -10.28 4.66
C ASP A 137 5.32 -11.71 4.20
N ARG A 138 4.20 -12.31 4.67
CA ARG A 138 3.71 -13.62 4.19
C ARG A 138 3.35 -13.60 2.71
N GLY A 139 2.69 -12.54 2.24
CA GLY A 139 2.38 -12.34 0.83
C GLY A 139 3.64 -12.24 -0.03
N ILE A 140 4.62 -11.47 0.43
CA ILE A 140 5.93 -11.32 -0.23
C ILE A 140 6.66 -12.67 -0.32
N ASP A 141 6.71 -13.45 0.75
CA ASP A 141 7.36 -14.76 0.77
C ASP A 141 6.75 -15.75 -0.25
N ALA A 142 5.45 -15.63 -0.53
CA ALA A 142 4.76 -16.43 -1.54
C ALA A 142 5.07 -15.97 -2.99
N MET A 143 5.74 -14.84 -3.18
CA MET A 143 6.02 -14.22 -4.48
C MET A 143 7.21 -14.86 -5.18
N ARG A 144 7.08 -16.13 -5.56
CA ARG A 144 8.15 -16.94 -6.19
C ARG A 144 7.77 -17.39 -7.58
N VAL A 145 8.77 -17.50 -8.45
CA VAL A 145 8.58 -18.07 -9.81
C VAL A 145 7.89 -19.43 -9.72
N GLY A 146 6.81 -19.58 -10.49
CA GLY A 146 6.02 -20.81 -10.54
C GLY A 146 4.81 -20.83 -9.62
N ASN A 147 4.80 -20.08 -8.52
CA ASN A 147 3.62 -19.81 -7.72
C ASN A 147 2.58 -19.01 -8.53
N ARG A 148 1.42 -18.80 -7.97
CA ARG A 148 0.33 -18.05 -8.60
C ARG A 148 -0.07 -16.84 -7.76
N VAL A 149 -0.71 -15.87 -8.37
CA VAL A 149 -1.19 -14.65 -7.68
C VAL A 149 -2.01 -14.98 -6.44
N GLN A 150 -2.88 -16.01 -6.49
CA GLN A 150 -3.69 -16.36 -5.32
C GLN A 150 -2.92 -17.16 -4.25
N ASP A 151 -1.68 -17.55 -4.48
CA ASP A 151 -0.82 -18.04 -3.40
C ASP A 151 -0.40 -16.88 -2.50
N ILE A 152 -0.14 -15.68 -3.09
CA ILE A 152 0.07 -14.43 -2.36
C ILE A 152 -1.21 -14.10 -1.56
N SER A 153 -2.35 -14.06 -2.25
CA SER A 153 -3.66 -13.73 -1.68
C SER A 153 -4.02 -14.61 -0.48
N SER A 154 -3.80 -15.93 -0.62
CA SER A 154 -4.08 -16.91 0.43
C SER A 154 -3.14 -16.78 1.63
N ALA A 155 -1.86 -16.45 1.39
CA ALA A 155 -0.89 -16.24 2.45
C ALA A 155 -1.28 -15.01 3.32
N VAL A 156 -1.65 -13.89 2.66
CA VAL A 156 -2.18 -12.69 3.34
C VAL A 156 -3.42 -13.03 4.14
N GLN A 157 -4.43 -13.65 3.50
CA GLN A 157 -5.70 -13.99 4.13
C GLN A 157 -5.53 -14.89 5.34
N SER A 158 -4.70 -15.92 5.24
CA SER A 158 -4.50 -16.89 6.32
C SER A 158 -3.86 -16.25 7.56
N GLU A 159 -2.92 -15.33 7.39
CA GLU A 159 -2.29 -14.60 8.50
C GLU A 159 -3.32 -13.70 9.19
N VAL A 160 -4.08 -12.92 8.41
CA VAL A 160 -5.06 -11.96 8.93
C VAL A 160 -6.22 -12.65 9.64
N GLU A 161 -6.87 -13.62 8.97
CA GLU A 161 -8.05 -14.31 9.52
C GLU A 161 -7.66 -15.25 10.68
N GLY A 162 -6.44 -15.83 10.66
CA GLY A 162 -5.87 -16.59 11.76
C GLY A 162 -5.68 -15.77 13.05
N ALA A 163 -5.45 -14.46 12.91
CA ALA A 163 -5.37 -13.52 14.04
C ALA A 163 -6.73 -12.95 14.48
N GLY A 164 -7.83 -13.31 13.79
CA GLY A 164 -9.21 -12.87 14.10
C GLY A 164 -9.60 -11.53 13.49
N PHE A 165 -8.85 -11.03 12.50
CA PHE A 165 -9.14 -9.83 11.73
C PHE A 165 -9.74 -10.17 10.36
N SER A 166 -10.13 -9.15 9.59
CA SER A 166 -10.73 -9.31 8.26
C SER A 166 -9.91 -8.64 7.17
N VAL A 167 -9.66 -9.36 6.05
CA VAL A 167 -9.08 -8.74 4.86
C VAL A 167 -10.14 -7.95 4.11
N VAL A 168 -9.82 -6.74 3.69
CA VAL A 168 -10.67 -5.93 2.80
C VAL A 168 -10.71 -6.59 1.42
N ARG A 169 -11.90 -6.64 0.82
CA ARG A 169 -12.14 -7.31 -0.47
C ARG A 169 -12.41 -6.37 -1.63
N ALA A 170 -12.76 -5.11 -1.33
CA ALA A 170 -13.12 -4.11 -2.34
C ALA A 170 -11.90 -3.51 -3.06
N PHE A 171 -10.73 -3.55 -2.43
CA PHE A 171 -9.47 -3.06 -2.96
C PHE A 171 -8.46 -4.20 -3.06
N VAL A 172 -7.54 -4.05 -4.01
CA VAL A 172 -6.61 -5.13 -4.37
C VAL A 172 -5.28 -4.52 -4.80
N GLY A 173 -4.20 -5.24 -4.56
CA GLY A 173 -2.91 -4.94 -5.12
C GLY A 173 -2.88 -5.06 -6.64
N HIS A 174 -1.81 -4.63 -7.27
CA HIS A 174 -1.73 -4.49 -8.71
C HIS A 174 -0.31 -4.70 -9.26
N GLY A 175 -0.18 -4.91 -10.55
CA GLY A 175 1.09 -4.72 -11.24
C GLY A 175 1.49 -3.25 -11.23
N ILE A 176 2.79 -2.97 -11.23
CA ILE A 176 3.33 -1.62 -11.27
C ILE A 176 4.53 -1.54 -12.23
N GLY A 177 4.71 -0.40 -12.88
CA GLY A 177 5.78 -0.23 -13.84
C GLY A 177 5.82 1.15 -14.46
N ARG A 178 5.54 1.23 -15.76
CA ARG A 178 5.38 2.48 -16.50
C ARG A 178 4.02 3.13 -16.28
N ASN A 179 3.07 2.37 -15.75
CA ASN A 179 1.82 2.88 -15.24
C ASN A 179 1.76 2.57 -13.73
N LEU A 180 1.09 3.44 -12.98
CA LEU A 180 0.87 3.24 -11.55
C LEU A 180 0.13 1.92 -11.30
N HIS A 181 -0.95 1.68 -12.05
CA HIS A 181 -1.71 0.43 -11.98
C HIS A 181 -1.57 -0.34 -13.29
N GLU A 182 -0.97 -1.50 -13.23
CA GLU A 182 -0.83 -2.48 -14.32
C GLU A 182 -1.50 -3.81 -13.95
N SER A 183 -1.70 -4.68 -14.91
CA SER A 183 -2.08 -6.08 -14.67
C SER A 183 -0.91 -6.89 -14.10
N PRO A 184 -1.17 -7.90 -13.25
CA PRO A 184 -2.48 -8.39 -12.81
C PRO A 184 -2.98 -7.67 -11.56
N GLN A 185 -4.27 -7.82 -11.23
CA GLN A 185 -4.76 -7.56 -9.89
C GLN A 185 -4.25 -8.61 -8.90
N VAL A 186 -3.97 -8.20 -7.66
CA VAL A 186 -3.48 -9.02 -6.56
C VAL A 186 -4.43 -8.91 -5.36
N PRO A 187 -5.53 -9.66 -5.33
CA PRO A 187 -6.45 -9.63 -4.19
C PRO A 187 -5.78 -10.07 -2.89
N ASN A 188 -6.26 -9.54 -1.76
CA ASN A 188 -5.80 -9.94 -0.43
C ASN A 188 -6.49 -11.23 0.09
N PHE A 189 -7.31 -11.86 -0.73
CA PHE A 189 -8.02 -13.11 -0.44
C PHE A 189 -8.04 -14.02 -1.67
N GLY A 190 -8.07 -15.32 -1.45
CA GLY A 190 -8.10 -16.28 -2.55
C GLY A 190 -7.82 -17.72 -2.15
N LYS A 191 -7.78 -18.60 -3.15
CA LYS A 191 -7.52 -20.03 -2.97
C LYS A 191 -6.11 -20.36 -3.49
N PRO A 192 -5.28 -21.10 -2.72
CA PRO A 192 -3.95 -21.51 -3.18
C PRO A 192 -3.99 -22.22 -4.53
N GLY A 193 -2.96 -22.04 -5.34
CA GLY A 193 -2.82 -22.66 -6.66
C GLY A 193 -3.76 -22.09 -7.74
N LYS A 194 -4.42 -20.94 -7.50
CA LYS A 194 -5.31 -20.27 -8.46
C LYS A 194 -4.72 -18.95 -8.97
N GLY A 195 -5.34 -18.42 -10.01
CA GLY A 195 -4.91 -17.17 -10.63
C GLY A 195 -3.71 -17.35 -11.58
N MET A 196 -3.18 -16.21 -12.01
CA MET A 196 -2.07 -16.13 -12.94
C MET A 196 -0.78 -16.69 -12.33
N ARG A 197 0.02 -17.40 -13.14
CA ARG A 197 1.34 -17.90 -12.73
C ARG A 197 2.34 -16.75 -12.65
N LEU A 198 3.06 -16.66 -11.55
CA LEU A 198 4.14 -15.70 -11.36
C LEU A 198 5.34 -16.06 -12.24
N LYS A 199 5.87 -15.05 -12.91
CA LYS A 199 7.02 -15.17 -13.81
C LYS A 199 8.10 -14.15 -13.39
N GLU A 200 9.37 -14.52 -13.63
CA GLU A 200 10.48 -13.59 -13.49
C GLU A 200 10.22 -12.28 -14.27
N GLY A 201 10.50 -11.14 -13.67
CA GLY A 201 10.27 -9.82 -14.25
C GLY A 201 8.88 -9.22 -13.97
N MET A 202 7.96 -9.95 -13.34
CA MET A 202 6.74 -9.32 -12.80
C MET A 202 7.12 -8.41 -11.63
N VAL A 203 6.51 -7.22 -11.57
CA VAL A 203 6.61 -6.31 -10.41
C VAL A 203 5.19 -6.00 -9.96
N LEU A 204 4.92 -6.27 -8.68
CA LEU A 204 3.58 -6.17 -8.09
C LEU A 204 3.62 -5.31 -6.82
N ALA A 205 2.62 -4.47 -6.65
CA ALA A 205 2.24 -3.88 -5.38
C ALA A 205 1.46 -4.94 -4.57
N ILE A 206 1.96 -5.28 -3.39
CA ILE A 206 1.30 -6.15 -2.44
C ILE A 206 0.89 -5.28 -1.26
N GLU A 207 -0.42 -5.14 -1.04
CA GLU A 207 -0.99 -4.10 -0.20
C GLU A 207 -2.16 -4.63 0.65
N PRO A 208 -1.90 -5.44 1.68
CA PRO A 208 -2.95 -5.85 2.60
C PRO A 208 -3.58 -4.65 3.29
N MET A 209 -4.91 -4.57 3.17
CA MET A 209 -5.79 -3.71 3.95
C MET A 209 -6.58 -4.59 4.91
N VAL A 210 -6.47 -4.33 6.20
CA VAL A 210 -6.98 -5.19 7.27
C VAL A 210 -7.86 -4.39 8.21
N ASN A 211 -9.10 -4.86 8.43
CA ASN A 211 -10.05 -4.27 9.37
C ASN A 211 -10.07 -5.06 10.68
N ALA A 212 -10.20 -4.35 11.79
CA ALA A 212 -10.37 -4.97 13.10
C ALA A 212 -11.73 -5.69 13.25
N GLY A 213 -12.73 -5.26 12.50
CA GLY A 213 -14.07 -5.86 12.44
C GLY A 213 -14.36 -6.56 11.12
N GLY A 214 -15.50 -6.24 10.49
CA GLY A 214 -15.94 -6.82 9.23
C GLY A 214 -15.11 -6.37 8.01
N CYS A 215 -15.19 -7.13 6.92
CA CYS A 215 -14.45 -6.85 5.69
C CYS A 215 -15.07 -5.74 4.81
N ASP A 216 -16.28 -5.31 5.14
CA ASP A 216 -17.05 -4.40 4.29
C ASP A 216 -16.60 -2.95 4.47
N VAL A 217 -16.59 -2.23 3.36
CA VAL A 217 -16.18 -0.82 3.28
C VAL A 217 -17.21 -0.01 2.51
N LYS A 218 -17.22 1.30 2.76
CA LYS A 218 -18.00 2.26 2.00
C LYS A 218 -17.15 3.46 1.61
N ILE A 219 -17.47 4.08 0.48
CA ILE A 219 -16.83 5.32 0.04
C ILE A 219 -17.61 6.51 0.61
N LEU A 220 -16.91 7.51 1.12
CA LEU A 220 -17.49 8.76 1.59
C LEU A 220 -17.93 9.68 0.43
N ASP A 221 -18.65 10.76 0.75
CA ASP A 221 -19.19 11.70 -0.23
C ASP A 221 -18.10 12.46 -1.02
N ASP A 222 -16.85 12.43 -0.56
CA ASP A 222 -15.70 12.96 -1.30
C ASP A 222 -15.34 12.13 -2.55
N GLY A 223 -15.97 10.95 -2.68
CA GLY A 223 -15.78 10.03 -3.81
C GLY A 223 -14.49 9.20 -3.77
N TRP A 224 -13.67 9.34 -2.70
CA TRP A 224 -12.36 8.70 -2.57
C TRP A 224 -12.17 7.94 -1.27
N THR A 225 -12.38 8.59 -0.13
CA THR A 225 -12.08 8.02 1.19
C THR A 225 -12.91 6.77 1.44
N ALA A 226 -12.25 5.62 1.51
CA ALA A 226 -12.87 4.36 1.91
C ALA A 226 -12.79 4.21 3.43
N VAL A 227 -13.92 3.87 4.06
CA VAL A 227 -14.01 3.62 5.51
C VAL A 227 -14.65 2.27 5.80
N THR A 228 -14.34 1.68 6.96
CA THR A 228 -15.02 0.48 7.44
C THR A 228 -16.50 0.78 7.67
N THR A 229 -17.40 -0.17 7.35
CA THR A 229 -18.85 0.06 7.52
C THR A 229 -19.29 0.03 8.99
N ASP A 230 -18.52 -0.64 9.83
CA ASP A 230 -18.77 -0.83 11.26
C ASP A 230 -18.01 0.16 12.16
N GLY A 231 -17.20 1.06 11.59
CA GLY A 231 -16.43 2.06 12.32
C GLY A 231 -15.23 1.51 13.08
N THR A 232 -14.84 0.25 12.83
CA THR A 232 -13.64 -0.35 13.44
C THR A 232 -12.36 0.15 12.79
N LEU A 233 -11.23 -0.02 13.51
CA LEU A 233 -9.91 0.38 13.01
C LEU A 233 -9.53 -0.40 11.75
N SER A 234 -8.77 0.24 10.87
CA SER A 234 -8.12 -0.38 9.72
C SER A 234 -6.63 -0.07 9.70
N ALA A 235 -5.84 -0.97 9.11
CA ALA A 235 -4.42 -0.77 8.86
C ALA A 235 -4.09 -1.17 7.42
N HIS A 236 -3.10 -0.46 6.84
CA HIS A 236 -2.64 -0.66 5.48
C HIS A 236 -1.11 -0.64 5.45
N PHE A 237 -0.53 -1.67 4.85
CA PHE A 237 0.91 -1.73 4.53
C PHE A 237 1.06 -2.15 3.08
N GLU A 238 2.12 -1.64 2.44
CA GLU A 238 2.37 -1.96 1.04
C GLU A 238 3.85 -1.98 0.73
N HIS A 239 4.22 -2.90 -0.17
CA HIS A 239 5.51 -2.87 -0.85
C HIS A 239 5.36 -3.18 -2.34
N SER A 240 6.13 -2.46 -3.17
CA SER A 240 6.41 -2.86 -4.55
C SER A 240 7.50 -3.93 -4.56
N VAL A 241 7.21 -5.09 -5.17
CA VAL A 241 8.07 -6.29 -5.12
C VAL A 241 8.26 -6.87 -6.51
N ALA A 242 9.51 -7.19 -6.87
CA ALA A 242 9.84 -7.88 -8.12
C ALA A 242 9.96 -9.38 -7.90
N VAL A 243 9.40 -10.18 -8.82
CA VAL A 243 9.62 -11.63 -8.90
C VAL A 243 10.97 -11.88 -9.58
N THR A 244 11.93 -12.44 -8.85
CA THR A 244 13.23 -12.84 -9.40
C THR A 244 13.44 -14.36 -9.29
N ARG A 245 14.49 -14.89 -9.93
CA ARG A 245 14.87 -16.30 -9.80
C ARG A 245 15.28 -16.69 -8.39
N ASP A 246 15.88 -15.74 -7.68
CA ASP A 246 16.40 -15.95 -6.32
C ASP A 246 15.32 -15.75 -5.24
N GLY A 247 14.10 -15.35 -5.66
CA GLY A 247 12.95 -15.07 -4.81
C GLY A 247 12.43 -13.64 -4.96
N PRO A 248 11.58 -13.18 -4.03
CA PRO A 248 11.04 -11.82 -4.06
C PRO A 248 12.12 -10.78 -3.78
N TYR A 249 12.15 -9.72 -4.58
CA TYR A 249 13.01 -8.57 -4.37
C TYR A 249 12.16 -7.34 -4.02
N VAL A 250 12.17 -6.94 -2.74
CA VAL A 250 11.39 -5.80 -2.24
C VAL A 250 12.05 -4.50 -2.69
N LEU A 251 11.37 -3.73 -3.55
CA LEU A 251 11.91 -2.52 -4.14
C LEU A 251 11.79 -1.29 -3.23
N SER A 252 10.81 -1.26 -2.34
CA SER A 252 10.49 -0.15 -1.44
C SER A 252 11.02 -0.36 0.00
N ARG A 253 12.00 -1.23 0.21
CA ARG A 253 12.66 -1.42 1.52
C ARG A 253 14.09 -0.86 1.46
N ILE A 254 14.43 0.07 2.38
CA ILE A 254 15.77 0.66 2.54
C ILE A 254 16.68 -0.34 3.25
#